data_6c31fe897b87dde3cb1063108c154ba8
#
_entry.id   6c31fe897b87dde3cb1063108c154ba8
#
_cell.length_a   1.000
_cell.length_b   1.000
_cell.length_c   1.000
_cell.angle_alpha   90.00
_cell.angle_beta   90.00
_cell.angle_gamma   90.00
#
_symmetry.space_group_name_H-M   'P 1'
#
loop_
_entity.id
_entity.type
_entity.pdbx_description
1 polymer ?
#
loop_
_entity_poly.entity_id
_entity_poly.type
_entity_poly.pdbx_seq_one_letter_code
_entity_poly.pdbx_strand_id
1 'polypeptide(L)'
;DQVNAPVIVQASAGARKYAGAPFLRHLILAAVEEFPHIPVVMHQDHGASPDVCQRSIQLGFSSVMMDGSLLEDGKTPSSYEYNVNATRTVVNFSHACGVSVEGEIGVLGNLETGEAGEEDGVGAAGKLSHDQMLTSVEDAVRFVKDTGVDALAIAVGTSHGAYK
;
A
#
# COMPACT_ATOMS: atom_id res chain seq x y z
N ASP A 1 -11.67 -16.79 13.21
CA ASP A 1 -13.01 -17.35 12.98
C ASP A 1 -14.01 -17.08 14.12
N GLN A 2 -13.53 -16.74 15.31
CA GLN A 2 -14.39 -16.52 16.50
C GLN A 2 -15.49 -15.46 16.31
N VAL A 3 -15.26 -14.47 15.45
CA VAL A 3 -16.18 -13.35 15.19
C VAL A 3 -16.82 -13.37 13.81
N ASN A 4 -16.49 -14.34 12.95
CA ASN A 4 -16.99 -14.47 11.57
C ASN A 4 -16.90 -13.16 10.75
N ALA A 5 -15.86 -12.36 10.97
CA ALA A 5 -15.68 -11.10 10.29
C ALA A 5 -14.83 -11.27 9.02
N PRO A 6 -15.12 -10.54 7.94
CA PRO A 6 -14.22 -10.42 6.80
C PRO A 6 -12.84 -9.91 7.25
N VAL A 7 -11.79 -10.36 6.57
CA VAL A 7 -10.41 -9.98 6.91
C VAL A 7 -9.59 -9.67 5.66
N ILE A 8 -8.77 -8.63 5.76
CA ILE A 8 -7.71 -8.33 4.79
C ILE A 8 -6.40 -8.87 5.38
N VAL A 9 -5.77 -9.81 4.66
CA VAL A 9 -4.46 -10.34 5.03
C VAL A 9 -3.42 -9.63 4.19
N GLN A 10 -2.65 -8.76 4.84
CA GLN A 10 -1.65 -7.91 4.20
C GLN A 10 -0.29 -8.61 4.18
N ALA A 11 0.36 -8.58 3.01
CA ALA A 11 1.72 -9.03 2.81
C ALA A 11 2.62 -7.83 2.48
N SER A 12 3.28 -7.29 3.50
CA SER A 12 4.19 -6.16 3.36
C SER A 12 5.42 -6.50 2.50
N ALA A 13 6.15 -5.46 2.07
CA ALA A 13 7.39 -5.65 1.32
C ALA A 13 8.41 -6.49 2.10
N GLY A 14 8.55 -6.24 3.41
CA GLY A 14 9.42 -7.02 4.30
C GLY A 14 8.97 -8.46 4.45
N ALA A 15 7.66 -8.69 4.63
CA ALA A 15 7.12 -10.04 4.72
C ALA A 15 7.36 -10.84 3.43
N ARG A 16 7.12 -10.22 2.26
CA ARG A 16 7.37 -10.85 0.95
C ARG A 16 8.85 -11.16 0.73
N LYS A 17 9.74 -10.28 1.17
CA LYS A 17 11.19 -10.50 1.09
C LYS A 17 11.66 -11.60 2.05
N TYR A 18 11.15 -11.62 3.29
CA TYR A 18 11.53 -12.57 4.31
C TYR A 18 11.04 -13.99 4.00
N ALA A 19 9.74 -14.17 3.78
CA ALA A 19 9.14 -15.49 3.58
C ALA A 19 9.19 -15.96 2.13
N GLY A 20 9.27 -15.04 1.17
CA GLY A 20 9.08 -15.30 -0.25
C GLY A 20 7.60 -15.27 -0.64
N ALA A 21 7.29 -14.53 -1.70
CA ALA A 21 5.91 -14.32 -2.14
C ALA A 21 5.13 -15.63 -2.45
N PRO A 22 5.71 -16.69 -3.06
CA PRO A 22 5.02 -17.94 -3.24
C PRO A 22 4.62 -18.62 -1.92
N PHE A 23 5.48 -18.59 -0.90
CA PHE A 23 5.15 -19.16 0.40
C PHE A 23 3.99 -18.41 1.08
N LEU A 24 4.02 -17.07 1.07
CA LEU A 24 2.93 -16.26 1.60
C LEU A 24 1.62 -16.54 0.88
N ARG A 25 1.66 -16.61 -0.46
CA ARG A 25 0.48 -16.98 -1.26
C ARG A 25 -0.13 -18.29 -0.78
N HIS A 26 0.65 -19.35 -0.67
CA HIS A 26 0.15 -20.65 -0.27
C HIS A 26 -0.31 -20.69 1.18
N LEU A 27 0.35 -19.96 2.07
CA LEU A 27 -0.08 -19.83 3.47
C LEU A 27 -1.46 -19.14 3.58
N ILE A 28 -1.67 -18.06 2.82
CA ILE A 28 -2.95 -17.36 2.81
C ILE A 28 -4.04 -18.24 2.17
N LEU A 29 -3.74 -18.92 1.06
CA LEU A 29 -4.68 -19.83 0.42
C LEU A 29 -5.07 -20.99 1.34
N ALA A 30 -4.13 -21.55 2.11
CA ALA A 30 -4.44 -22.57 3.12
C ALA A 30 -5.40 -22.04 4.19
N ALA A 31 -5.25 -20.78 4.62
CA ALA A 31 -6.19 -20.17 5.54
C ALA A 31 -7.59 -19.97 4.90
N VAL A 32 -7.65 -19.62 3.62
CA VAL A 32 -8.93 -19.52 2.88
C VAL A 32 -9.62 -20.89 2.78
N GLU A 33 -8.86 -21.97 2.55
CA GLU A 33 -9.39 -23.33 2.48
C GLU A 33 -9.88 -23.82 3.86
N GLU A 34 -9.14 -23.50 4.93
CA GLU A 34 -9.49 -23.89 6.31
C GLU A 34 -10.72 -23.14 6.83
N PHE A 35 -10.92 -21.89 6.40
CA PHE A 35 -12.01 -21.02 6.85
C PHE A 35 -12.89 -20.52 5.69
N PRO A 36 -13.56 -21.42 4.93
CA PRO A 36 -14.26 -21.05 3.69
C PRO A 36 -15.48 -20.14 3.91
N HIS A 37 -15.92 -20.00 5.15
CA HIS A 37 -17.03 -19.11 5.53
C HIS A 37 -16.60 -17.68 5.84
N ILE A 38 -15.30 -17.41 5.88
CA ILE A 38 -14.75 -16.07 6.13
C ILE A 38 -14.30 -15.46 4.81
N PRO A 39 -14.86 -14.31 4.40
CA PRO A 39 -14.32 -13.57 3.26
C PRO A 39 -12.90 -13.07 3.56
N VAL A 40 -11.93 -13.51 2.76
CA VAL A 40 -10.53 -13.14 2.90
C VAL A 40 -10.06 -12.38 1.67
N VAL A 41 -9.46 -11.21 1.86
CA VAL A 41 -8.74 -10.47 0.83
C VAL A 41 -7.25 -10.74 1.02
N MET A 42 -6.59 -11.21 -0.05
CA MET A 42 -5.14 -11.31 -0.10
C MET A 42 -4.60 -10.01 -0.69
N HIS A 43 -4.02 -9.18 0.18
CA HIS A 43 -3.58 -7.82 -0.15
C HIS A 43 -2.05 -7.73 -0.21
N GLN A 44 -1.55 -7.19 -1.31
CA GLN A 44 -0.14 -6.79 -1.41
C GLN A 44 0.00 -5.36 -0.91
N ASP A 45 0.70 -5.21 0.16
CA ASP A 45 0.95 -3.97 0.85
C ASP A 45 2.27 -3.33 0.37
N HIS A 46 2.28 -2.02 0.17
CA HIS A 46 3.38 -1.21 -0.38
C HIS A 46 4.09 -1.79 -1.61
N GLY A 47 3.56 -1.50 -2.78
CA GLY A 47 4.23 -1.75 -4.06
C GLY A 47 4.99 -0.51 -4.51
N ALA A 48 6.32 -0.58 -4.51
CA ALA A 48 7.19 0.54 -4.90
C ALA A 48 7.18 0.84 -6.41
N SER A 49 6.57 -0.02 -7.21
CA SER A 49 6.45 0.17 -8.67
C SER A 49 5.28 -0.63 -9.25
N PRO A 50 4.79 -0.25 -10.44
CA PRO A 50 3.77 -1.02 -11.16
C PRO A 50 4.15 -2.49 -11.36
N ASP A 51 5.42 -2.80 -11.58
CA ASP A 51 5.91 -4.17 -11.76
C ASP A 51 5.71 -5.02 -10.52
N VAL A 52 5.88 -4.46 -9.32
CA VAL A 52 5.63 -5.15 -8.05
C VAL A 52 4.15 -5.52 -7.92
N CYS A 53 3.26 -4.60 -8.23
CA CYS A 53 1.81 -4.83 -8.23
C CYS A 53 1.42 -5.91 -9.25
N GLN A 54 1.95 -5.80 -10.48
CA GLN A 54 1.68 -6.78 -11.54
C GLN A 54 2.10 -8.19 -11.14
N ARG A 55 3.30 -8.36 -10.57
CA ARG A 55 3.77 -9.67 -10.09
C ARG A 55 2.89 -10.23 -8.98
N SER A 56 2.41 -9.38 -8.08
CA SER A 56 1.50 -9.79 -7.01
C SER A 56 0.17 -10.29 -7.57
N ILE A 57 -0.39 -9.62 -8.58
CA ILE A 57 -1.59 -10.08 -9.29
C ILE A 57 -1.37 -11.44 -9.96
N GLN A 58 -0.22 -11.64 -10.60
CA GLN A 58 0.15 -12.93 -11.21
C GLN A 58 0.26 -14.05 -10.17
N LEU A 59 0.58 -13.73 -8.93
CA LEU A 59 0.59 -14.66 -7.80
C LEU A 59 -0.81 -14.88 -7.19
N GLY A 60 -1.83 -14.19 -7.66
CA GLY A 60 -3.21 -14.37 -7.23
C GLY A 60 -3.65 -13.45 -6.09
N PHE A 61 -2.92 -12.36 -5.83
CA PHE A 61 -3.39 -11.32 -4.93
C PHE A 61 -4.64 -10.66 -5.50
N SER A 62 -5.67 -10.53 -4.67
CA SER A 62 -6.97 -9.96 -5.03
C SER A 62 -7.07 -8.45 -4.78
N SER A 63 -6.05 -7.90 -4.14
CA SER A 63 -5.90 -6.47 -3.88
C SER A 63 -4.42 -6.09 -3.85
N VAL A 64 -4.07 -4.93 -4.39
CA VAL A 64 -2.70 -4.42 -4.41
C VAL A 64 -2.68 -2.94 -4.02
N MET A 65 -1.62 -2.52 -3.34
CA MET A 65 -1.34 -1.12 -3.05
C MET A 65 -0.19 -0.63 -3.92
N MET A 66 -0.44 0.43 -4.67
CA MET A 66 0.62 1.19 -5.35
C MET A 66 1.00 2.37 -4.46
N ASP A 67 2.16 2.28 -3.83
CA ASP A 67 2.73 3.37 -3.09
C ASP A 67 3.60 4.22 -4.02
N GLY A 68 2.98 5.23 -4.62
CA GLY A 68 3.67 6.22 -5.44
C GLY A 68 4.06 7.48 -4.69
N SER A 69 3.92 7.52 -3.36
CA SER A 69 4.34 8.65 -2.51
C SER A 69 5.87 8.80 -2.49
N LEU A 70 6.56 7.70 -2.71
CA LEU A 70 8.01 7.64 -2.92
C LEU A 70 8.33 7.20 -4.35
N LEU A 71 9.53 7.53 -4.81
CA LEU A 71 10.08 6.95 -6.04
C LEU A 71 10.41 5.46 -5.84
N GLU A 72 10.74 4.76 -6.91
CA GLU A 72 11.07 3.32 -6.89
C GLU A 72 12.25 2.95 -5.97
N ASP A 73 13.05 3.92 -5.56
CA ASP A 73 14.13 3.74 -4.59
C ASP A 73 13.59 3.50 -3.15
N GLY A 74 12.30 3.75 -2.94
CA GLY A 74 11.62 3.61 -1.65
C GLY A 74 12.08 4.61 -0.60
N LYS A 75 12.69 5.74 -1.00
CA LYS A 75 13.29 6.74 -0.10
C LYS A 75 13.02 8.18 -0.49
N THR A 76 13.00 8.46 -1.78
CA THR A 76 12.84 9.83 -2.29
C THR A 76 11.37 10.17 -2.44
N PRO A 77 10.84 11.19 -1.75
CA PRO A 77 9.47 11.65 -1.96
C PRO A 77 9.22 12.00 -3.43
N SER A 78 8.14 11.51 -3.98
CA SER A 78 7.78 11.70 -5.37
C SER A 78 7.00 12.98 -5.60
N SER A 79 6.76 13.33 -6.86
CA SER A 79 5.80 14.38 -7.23
C SER A 79 4.38 13.80 -7.32
N TYR A 80 3.38 14.67 -7.16
CA TYR A 80 1.97 14.32 -7.37
C TYR A 80 1.73 13.67 -8.74
N GLU A 81 2.34 14.23 -9.80
CA GLU A 81 2.19 13.73 -11.17
C GLU A 81 2.78 12.33 -11.33
N TYR A 82 3.94 12.07 -10.73
CA TYR A 82 4.55 10.73 -10.72
C TYR A 82 3.62 9.73 -10.06
N ASN A 83 3.15 10.05 -8.83
CA ASN A 83 2.26 9.19 -8.07
C ASN A 83 0.97 8.88 -8.85
N VAL A 84 0.31 9.92 -9.39
CA VAL A 84 -0.90 9.73 -10.21
C VAL A 84 -0.65 8.83 -11.41
N ASN A 85 0.46 9.02 -12.13
CA ASN A 85 0.76 8.23 -13.32
C ASN A 85 1.07 6.77 -12.99
N ALA A 86 1.87 6.51 -11.96
CA ALA A 86 2.18 5.17 -11.50
C ALA A 86 0.92 4.44 -11.00
N THR A 87 0.14 5.09 -10.14
CA THR A 87 -1.09 4.53 -9.57
C THR A 87 -2.15 4.27 -10.65
N ARG A 88 -2.36 5.21 -11.58
CA ARG A 88 -3.29 5.01 -12.71
C ARG A 88 -2.88 3.84 -13.60
N THR A 89 -1.59 3.65 -13.81
CA THR A 89 -1.08 2.49 -14.56
C THR A 89 -1.48 1.19 -13.88
N VAL A 90 -1.31 1.12 -12.56
CA VAL A 90 -1.73 -0.04 -11.76
C VAL A 90 -3.24 -0.24 -11.80
N VAL A 91 -4.03 0.81 -11.61
CA VAL A 91 -5.50 0.75 -11.70
C VAL A 91 -5.97 0.16 -13.02
N ASN A 92 -5.40 0.62 -14.14
CA ASN A 92 -5.82 0.17 -15.47
C ASN A 92 -5.66 -1.35 -15.66
N PHE A 93 -4.53 -1.94 -15.30
CA PHE A 93 -4.35 -3.38 -15.48
C PHE A 93 -5.01 -4.21 -14.36
N SER A 94 -5.09 -3.68 -13.14
CA SER A 94 -5.70 -4.37 -12.01
C SER A 94 -7.21 -4.52 -12.19
N HIS A 95 -7.90 -3.43 -12.53
CA HIS A 95 -9.33 -3.46 -12.77
C HIS A 95 -9.70 -4.38 -13.96
N ALA A 96 -8.85 -4.45 -14.99
CA ALA A 96 -9.04 -5.41 -16.08
C ALA A 96 -8.98 -6.88 -15.62
N CYS A 97 -8.32 -7.14 -14.48
CA CYS A 97 -8.23 -8.45 -13.85
C CYS A 97 -9.21 -8.66 -12.68
N GLY A 98 -10.05 -7.68 -12.36
CA GLY A 98 -10.96 -7.72 -11.20
C GLY A 98 -10.24 -7.59 -9.85
N VAL A 99 -9.07 -6.94 -9.82
CA VAL A 99 -8.25 -6.73 -8.63
C VAL A 99 -8.42 -5.29 -8.15
N SER A 100 -8.68 -5.11 -6.85
CA SER A 100 -8.81 -3.80 -6.23
C SER A 100 -7.45 -3.12 -6.06
N VAL A 101 -7.44 -1.79 -6.13
CA VAL A 101 -6.23 -0.98 -5.99
C VAL A 101 -6.38 0.02 -4.86
N GLU A 102 -5.42 0.01 -3.96
CA GLU A 102 -5.17 1.05 -2.99
C GLU A 102 -4.06 1.98 -3.52
N GLY A 103 -4.23 3.27 -3.32
CA GLY A 103 -3.19 4.27 -3.57
C GLY A 103 -2.74 4.91 -2.28
N GLU A 104 -1.58 5.55 -2.28
CA GLU A 104 -1.08 6.32 -1.15
C GLU A 104 -0.79 7.76 -1.54
N ILE A 105 -1.13 8.71 -0.65
CA ILE A 105 -0.80 10.12 -0.79
C ILE A 105 -0.31 10.71 0.52
N GLY A 106 0.74 11.50 0.44
CA GLY A 106 1.52 11.97 1.58
C GLY A 106 2.64 10.99 1.92
N VAL A 107 3.48 11.35 2.86
CA VAL A 107 4.63 10.54 3.29
C VAL A 107 4.52 10.29 4.79
N LEU A 108 4.75 9.05 5.20
CA LEU A 108 4.75 8.70 6.62
C LEU A 108 5.81 9.49 7.37
N GLY A 109 5.41 10.08 8.50
CA GLY A 109 6.32 10.86 9.33
C GLY A 109 5.65 11.34 10.61
N ASN A 110 6.47 11.72 11.58
CA ASN A 110 6.01 12.20 12.86
C ASN A 110 6.01 13.74 12.88
N LEU A 111 4.82 14.31 13.04
CA LEU A 111 4.63 15.77 13.07
C LEU A 111 5.36 16.47 14.22
N GLU A 112 5.55 15.80 15.36
CA GLU A 112 6.22 16.42 16.53
C GLU A 112 7.72 16.54 16.32
N THR A 113 8.34 15.53 15.68
CA THR A 113 9.80 15.51 15.45
C THR A 113 10.17 16.01 14.06
N GLY A 114 9.23 15.99 13.12
CA GLY A 114 9.45 16.23 11.69
C GLY A 114 10.25 15.12 11.01
N GLU A 115 10.48 14.01 11.68
CA GLU A 115 11.22 12.89 11.13
C GLU A 115 10.34 12.00 10.25
N ALA A 116 10.91 11.57 9.13
CA ALA A 116 10.28 10.60 8.25
C ALA A 116 10.10 9.24 8.94
N GLY A 117 8.98 8.57 8.64
CA GLY A 117 8.72 7.21 9.09
C GLY A 117 9.29 6.18 8.11
N GLU A 118 9.60 5.00 8.64
CA GLU A 118 10.06 3.85 7.86
C GLU A 118 9.18 2.65 8.18
N GLU A 119 8.83 1.88 7.15
CA GLU A 119 8.14 0.60 7.28
C GLU A 119 8.87 -0.46 6.44
N ASP A 120 9.30 -1.54 7.09
CA ASP A 120 9.98 -2.67 6.43
C ASP A 120 11.22 -2.29 5.59
N GLY A 121 11.93 -1.23 5.98
CA GLY A 121 13.11 -0.73 5.26
C GLY A 121 12.78 0.16 4.06
N VAL A 122 11.51 0.55 3.93
CA VAL A 122 11.00 1.52 2.94
C VAL A 122 10.49 2.74 3.69
N GLY A 123 10.92 3.92 3.30
CA GLY A 123 10.51 5.17 3.93
C GLY A 123 11.46 6.31 3.56
N ALA A 124 10.93 7.54 3.59
CA ALA A 124 11.73 8.71 3.30
C ALA A 124 12.86 8.88 4.33
N ALA A 125 13.97 9.45 3.91
CA ALA A 125 15.09 9.73 4.79
C ALA A 125 15.08 11.19 5.25
N GLY A 126 15.35 11.43 6.54
CA GLY A 126 15.56 12.76 7.08
C GLY A 126 14.29 13.47 7.54
N LYS A 127 14.24 14.80 7.38
CA LYS A 127 13.12 15.63 7.82
C LYS A 127 12.18 15.92 6.66
N LEU A 128 10.89 15.76 6.93
CA LEU A 128 9.80 16.10 6.03
C LEU A 128 9.18 17.46 6.41
N SER A 129 8.64 18.15 5.44
CA SER A 129 7.81 19.32 5.70
C SER A 129 6.43 18.90 6.24
N HIS A 130 5.76 19.83 6.92
CA HIS A 130 4.41 19.60 7.45
C HIS A 130 3.44 19.16 6.34
N ASP A 131 3.50 19.80 5.17
CA ASP A 131 2.64 19.50 4.03
C ASP A 131 2.92 18.12 3.40
N GLN A 132 4.11 17.55 3.60
CA GLN A 132 4.42 16.19 3.16
C GLN A 132 3.82 15.13 4.10
N MET A 133 3.65 15.46 5.39
CA MET A 133 3.15 14.55 6.43
C MET A 133 1.63 14.65 6.66
N LEU A 134 0.96 15.60 6.01
CA LEU A 134 -0.48 15.79 6.12
C LEU A 134 -1.11 15.88 4.73
N THR A 135 -2.00 14.96 4.45
CA THR A 135 -2.79 14.98 3.22
C THR A 135 -3.95 15.96 3.36
N SER A 136 -4.05 16.94 2.46
CA SER A 136 -5.21 17.82 2.41
C SER A 136 -6.44 17.07 1.88
N VAL A 137 -7.64 17.53 2.28
CA VAL A 137 -8.90 16.95 1.78
C VAL A 137 -9.02 17.13 0.27
N GLU A 138 -8.60 18.28 -0.23
CA GLU A 138 -8.62 18.62 -1.66
C GLU A 138 -7.72 17.69 -2.47
N ASP A 139 -6.51 17.41 -1.98
CA ASP A 139 -5.57 16.50 -2.64
C ASP A 139 -6.07 15.06 -2.61
N ALA A 140 -6.66 14.61 -1.49
CA ALA A 140 -7.27 13.28 -1.40
C ALA A 140 -8.40 13.11 -2.43
N VAL A 141 -9.32 14.06 -2.51
CA VAL A 141 -10.43 14.03 -3.48
C VAL A 141 -9.91 14.07 -4.92
N ARG A 142 -8.92 14.91 -5.19
CA ARG A 142 -8.30 15.03 -6.50
C ARG A 142 -7.60 13.74 -6.90
N PHE A 143 -6.82 13.14 -5.99
CA PHE A 143 -6.07 11.92 -6.26
C PHE A 143 -7.00 10.75 -6.63
N VAL A 144 -8.07 10.55 -5.87
CA VAL A 144 -9.07 9.50 -6.17
C VAL A 144 -9.69 9.72 -7.56
N LYS A 145 -10.02 10.97 -7.91
CA LYS A 145 -10.57 11.28 -9.24
C LYS A 145 -9.56 11.05 -10.36
N ASP A 146 -8.30 11.44 -10.12
CA ASP A 146 -7.25 11.37 -11.13
C ASP A 146 -6.75 9.94 -11.35
N THR A 147 -6.83 9.07 -10.33
CA THR A 147 -6.29 7.70 -10.39
C THR A 147 -7.36 6.64 -10.58
N GLY A 148 -8.53 6.79 -9.95
CA GLY A 148 -9.60 5.81 -9.93
C GLY A 148 -9.35 4.65 -8.96
N VAL A 149 -8.57 4.86 -7.89
CA VAL A 149 -8.33 3.85 -6.84
C VAL A 149 -9.62 3.49 -6.09
N ASP A 150 -9.67 2.27 -5.57
CA ASP A 150 -10.78 1.75 -4.76
C ASP A 150 -10.63 2.10 -3.27
N ALA A 151 -9.40 2.26 -2.81
CA ALA A 151 -9.04 2.66 -1.45
C ALA A 151 -7.88 3.67 -1.48
N LEU A 152 -7.78 4.47 -0.43
CA LEU A 152 -6.74 5.50 -0.31
C LEU A 152 -6.14 5.51 1.09
N ALA A 153 -4.85 5.31 1.18
CA ALA A 153 -4.05 5.60 2.36
C ALA A 153 -3.64 7.08 2.36
N ILE A 154 -3.86 7.74 3.48
CA ILE A 154 -3.55 9.15 3.66
C ILE A 154 -2.56 9.37 4.81
N ALA A 155 -1.62 10.28 4.63
CA ALA A 155 -0.75 10.71 5.71
C ALA A 155 -1.50 11.66 6.66
N VAL A 156 -1.47 11.34 7.94
CA VAL A 156 -2.14 12.10 9.01
C VAL A 156 -1.17 12.53 10.13
N GLY A 157 0.11 12.56 9.82
CA GLY A 157 1.17 12.98 10.74
C GLY A 157 1.57 11.95 11.79
N THR A 158 1.29 10.69 11.50
CA THR A 158 1.69 9.54 12.33
C THR A 158 2.59 8.61 11.54
N SER A 159 3.34 7.75 12.24
CA SER A 159 4.11 6.66 11.65
C SER A 159 3.67 5.33 12.25
N HIS A 160 4.02 4.23 11.61
CA HIS A 160 3.78 2.89 12.16
C HIS A 160 4.64 2.64 13.39
N GLY A 161 4.11 1.84 14.32
CA GLY A 161 4.84 1.36 15.49
C GLY A 161 4.23 1.79 16.83
N ALA A 162 4.90 1.40 17.90
CA ALA A 162 4.49 1.77 19.24
C ALA A 162 4.91 3.21 19.55
N TYR A 163 3.95 4.05 19.81
CA TYR A 163 4.21 5.38 20.38
C TYR A 163 4.64 5.20 21.84
N LYS A 164 5.79 5.80 22.18
CA LYS A 164 6.27 5.84 23.56
C LYS A 164 5.72 7.04 24.27
#